data_7bb7ac143eccfcb6429f1550fa4cdc58
#
_entry.id   7bb7ac143eccfcb6429f1550fa4cdc58
#
_cell.length_a   1.000
_cell.length_b   1.000
_cell.length_c   1.000
_cell.angle_alpha   90.00
_cell.angle_beta   90.00
_cell.angle_gamma   90.00
#
_symmetry.space_group_name_H-M   'P 1'
#
loop_
_entity.id
_entity.type
_entity.pdbx_description
1 polymer ?
#
loop_
_entity_poly.entity_id
_entity_poly.type
_entity_poly.pdbx_seq_one_letter_code
_entity_poly.pdbx_strand_id
1 'polypeptide(L)'
;MSTPGRVSGKVSVENSQFGLWEDDPFDEGGGSWMALEIADPPSFATVDEGRVKVRSLHKDHYASVTLEYGQDVLATAHGWEMIGAYRYVTRGAAVELWSLFSGPAGVELGLGEPQSVLWLQIFRRRPKGALSSKESPFDLPEDLEEYWFYFSPCR
;
A
#
# COMPACT_ATOMS: atom_id res chain seq x y z
N MET A 1 -18.69 16.41 -0.55
CA MET A 1 -17.35 16.98 -0.62
C MET A 1 -16.41 16.03 0.12
N SER A 2 -15.52 15.34 -0.62
CA SER A 2 -14.58 14.42 0.02
C SER A 2 -13.48 15.22 0.70
N THR A 3 -13.36 15.07 2.01
CA THR A 3 -12.21 15.64 2.74
C THR A 3 -11.00 14.78 2.45
N PRO A 4 -9.86 15.38 2.07
CA PRO A 4 -8.64 14.63 1.94
C PRO A 4 -8.34 13.88 3.23
N GLY A 5 -8.00 12.62 3.12
CA GLY A 5 -7.74 11.77 4.26
C GLY A 5 -6.31 11.28 4.26
N ARG A 6 -5.79 11.04 5.46
CA ARG A 6 -4.48 10.48 5.65
C ARG A 6 -4.49 9.60 6.89
N VAL A 7 -4.02 8.37 6.73
CA VAL A 7 -3.87 7.42 7.82
C VAL A 7 -2.52 6.74 7.73
N SER A 8 -1.96 6.38 8.86
CA SER A 8 -0.66 5.72 8.91
C SER A 8 -0.70 4.57 9.90
N GLY A 9 0.13 3.58 9.64
CA GLY A 9 0.28 2.44 10.54
C GLY A 9 1.42 1.57 10.09
N LYS A 10 1.57 0.43 10.75
CA LYS A 10 2.59 -0.56 10.41
C LYS A 10 1.96 -1.80 9.84
N VAL A 11 2.65 -2.41 8.88
CA VAL A 11 2.27 -3.68 8.30
C VAL A 11 3.42 -4.68 8.47
N SER A 12 3.07 -5.92 8.75
CA SER A 12 4.03 -7.01 8.70
C SER A 12 4.25 -7.38 7.23
N VAL A 13 5.44 -7.09 6.72
CA VAL A 13 5.84 -7.53 5.38
C VAL A 13 6.31 -8.96 5.49
N GLU A 14 5.66 -9.85 4.78
CA GLU A 14 5.88 -11.29 4.86
C GLU A 14 6.25 -11.81 3.49
N ASN A 15 7.38 -12.51 3.41
CA ASN A 15 7.91 -13.02 2.16
C ASN A 15 8.06 -11.92 1.10
N SER A 16 8.53 -10.74 1.52
CA SER A 16 8.70 -9.54 0.69
C SER A 16 7.41 -8.96 0.13
N GLN A 17 6.25 -9.31 0.68
CA GLN A 17 4.96 -8.91 0.11
C GLN A 17 4.03 -8.31 1.14
N PHE A 18 3.29 -7.30 0.73
CA PHE A 18 2.16 -6.73 1.43
C PHE A 18 1.28 -6.01 0.41
N GLY A 19 0.15 -5.50 0.82
CA GLY A 19 -0.68 -4.79 -0.14
C GLY A 19 -1.89 -4.09 0.44
N LEU A 20 -2.75 -3.68 -0.47
CA LEU A 20 -4.02 -3.03 -0.16
C LEU A 20 -5.14 -3.85 -0.77
N TRP A 21 -6.25 -3.91 -0.05
CA TRP A 21 -7.43 -4.62 -0.51
C TRP A 21 -8.69 -3.89 -0.09
N GLU A 22 -9.66 -3.85 -0.99
CA GLU A 22 -10.99 -3.34 -0.68
C GLU A 22 -11.92 -4.53 -0.48
N ASP A 23 -12.56 -4.55 0.69
CA ASP A 23 -13.57 -5.56 0.97
C ASP A 23 -14.89 -5.14 0.33
N ASP A 24 -15.33 -5.93 -0.64
CA ASP A 24 -16.64 -5.74 -1.26
C ASP A 24 -17.52 -6.92 -0.86
N PRO A 25 -18.50 -6.72 0.04
CA PRO A 25 -19.36 -7.80 0.49
C PRO A 25 -20.25 -8.39 -0.62
N PHE A 26 -20.33 -7.69 -1.76
CA PHE A 26 -21.10 -8.17 -2.92
C PHE A 26 -20.22 -8.86 -3.95
N ASP A 27 -18.92 -8.98 -3.70
CA ASP A 27 -17.99 -9.59 -4.62
C ASP A 27 -18.02 -11.12 -4.46
N GLU A 28 -18.83 -11.76 -5.27
CA GLU A 28 -18.89 -13.21 -5.32
C GLU A 28 -17.78 -13.74 -6.24
N GLY A 29 -16.72 -14.23 -5.66
CA GLY A 29 -15.65 -14.90 -6.39
C GLY A 29 -14.51 -14.02 -6.86
N GLY A 30 -14.47 -12.79 -6.43
CA GLY A 30 -13.28 -11.97 -6.61
C GLY A 30 -12.16 -12.53 -5.75
N GLY A 31 -11.09 -12.99 -6.34
CA GLY A 31 -9.95 -13.49 -5.59
C GLY A 31 -9.40 -12.44 -4.63
N SER A 32 -8.89 -12.89 -3.50
CA SER A 32 -8.17 -12.00 -2.58
C SER A 32 -6.97 -11.39 -3.29
N TRP A 33 -6.44 -10.29 -2.75
CA TRP A 33 -5.21 -9.71 -3.28
C TRP A 33 -4.04 -10.72 -3.25
N MET A 34 -4.12 -11.76 -2.44
CA MET A 34 -3.11 -12.82 -2.37
C MET A 34 -2.94 -13.56 -3.69
N ALA A 35 -4.02 -13.66 -4.48
CA ALA A 35 -3.98 -14.32 -5.79
C ALA A 35 -3.36 -13.43 -6.87
N LEU A 36 -3.15 -12.14 -6.57
CA LEU A 36 -2.57 -11.20 -7.51
C LEU A 36 -1.05 -11.43 -7.59
N GLU A 37 -0.54 -11.69 -8.78
CA GLU A 37 0.88 -11.91 -8.97
C GLU A 37 1.60 -10.62 -9.33
N ILE A 38 2.76 -10.42 -8.74
CA ILE A 38 3.62 -9.29 -9.09
C ILE A 38 4.46 -9.71 -10.28
N ALA A 39 4.44 -8.90 -11.34
CA ALA A 39 5.27 -9.14 -12.52
C ALA A 39 6.74 -9.18 -12.15
N ASP A 40 7.54 -9.86 -12.96
CA ASP A 40 8.99 -9.96 -12.75
C ASP A 40 9.65 -8.58 -12.70
N PRO A 41 10.80 -8.45 -12.02
CA PRO A 41 11.52 -7.18 -11.99
C PRO A 41 11.68 -6.59 -13.39
N PRO A 42 11.60 -5.24 -13.54
CA PRO A 42 11.75 -4.25 -12.47
C PRO A 42 10.48 -3.83 -11.74
N SER A 43 9.36 -4.52 -11.93
CA SER A 43 8.10 -4.12 -11.28
C SER A 43 8.13 -4.39 -9.78
N PHE A 44 7.73 -3.38 -8.99
CA PHE A 44 7.61 -3.49 -7.54
C PHE A 44 6.17 -3.61 -7.07
N ALA A 45 5.21 -3.44 -7.98
CA ALA A 45 3.80 -3.51 -7.61
C ALA A 45 2.96 -4.02 -8.77
N THR A 46 1.84 -4.62 -8.42
CA THR A 46 0.77 -4.96 -9.35
C THR A 46 -0.52 -4.36 -8.82
N VAL A 47 -1.25 -3.68 -9.69
CA VAL A 47 -2.49 -2.99 -9.36
C VAL A 47 -3.61 -3.60 -10.20
N ASP A 48 -4.69 -3.96 -9.55
CA ASP A 48 -5.91 -4.44 -10.20
C ASP A 48 -7.10 -3.76 -9.52
N GLU A 49 -8.29 -3.97 -10.01
CA GLU A 49 -9.49 -3.36 -9.44
C GLU A 49 -9.63 -3.73 -7.96
N GLY A 50 -9.61 -2.72 -7.10
CA GLY A 50 -9.75 -2.88 -5.65
C GLY A 50 -8.59 -3.59 -4.96
N ARG A 51 -7.45 -3.77 -5.64
CA ARG A 51 -6.32 -4.53 -5.09
C ARG A 51 -4.99 -3.95 -5.51
N VAL A 52 -4.05 -3.94 -4.57
CA VAL A 52 -2.65 -3.57 -4.84
C VAL A 52 -1.76 -4.55 -4.10
N LYS A 53 -0.77 -5.09 -4.78
CA LYS A 53 0.24 -5.94 -4.15
C LYS A 53 1.61 -5.37 -4.41
N VAL A 54 2.42 -5.24 -3.36
CA VAL A 54 3.74 -4.61 -3.43
C VAL A 54 4.81 -5.60 -3.02
N ARG A 55 5.92 -5.58 -3.74
CA ARG A 55 7.14 -6.32 -3.41
C ARG A 55 8.11 -5.38 -2.69
N SER A 56 8.49 -5.78 -1.49
CA SER A 56 9.48 -5.09 -0.67
C SER A 56 10.90 -5.49 -1.08
N LEU A 57 11.86 -4.67 -0.70
CA LEU A 57 13.29 -4.99 -0.86
C LEU A 57 13.79 -5.99 0.17
N HIS A 58 13.10 -6.09 1.31
CA HIS A 58 13.48 -6.97 2.41
C HIS A 58 12.40 -8.03 2.63
N LYS A 59 12.82 -9.22 3.07
CA LYS A 59 11.94 -10.38 3.08
C LYS A 59 10.87 -10.32 4.16
N ASP A 60 11.28 -10.17 5.41
CA ASP A 60 10.37 -10.20 6.57
C ASP A 60 10.72 -9.04 7.49
N HIS A 61 9.81 -8.09 7.64
CA HIS A 61 10.03 -6.91 8.49
C HIS A 61 8.71 -6.18 8.71
N TYR A 62 8.74 -5.19 9.59
CA TYR A 62 7.62 -4.26 9.75
C TYR A 62 7.93 -2.97 8.99
N ALA A 63 7.03 -2.56 8.14
CA ALA A 63 7.13 -1.31 7.39
C ALA A 63 6.11 -0.30 7.88
N SER A 64 6.51 0.96 7.94
CA SER A 64 5.57 2.06 8.15
C SER A 64 4.92 2.41 6.84
N VAL A 65 3.60 2.53 6.84
CA VAL A 65 2.83 2.81 5.64
C VAL A 65 1.87 3.96 5.89
N THR A 66 1.85 4.90 4.95
CA THR A 66 0.89 6.00 4.93
C THR A 66 -0.03 5.82 3.73
N LEU A 67 -1.33 5.90 3.96
CA LEU A 67 -2.35 5.95 2.91
C LEU A 67 -2.93 7.35 2.91
N GLU A 68 -2.98 7.99 1.75
CA GLU A 68 -3.45 9.37 1.65
C GLU A 68 -4.30 9.57 0.40
N TYR A 69 -5.37 10.36 0.54
CA TYR A 69 -6.20 10.80 -0.57
C TYR A 69 -6.10 12.32 -0.67
N GLY A 70 -5.63 12.82 -1.79
CA GLY A 70 -5.51 14.25 -2.06
C GLY A 70 -6.21 14.62 -3.36
N GLN A 71 -6.23 15.91 -3.68
CA GLN A 71 -6.97 16.43 -4.83
C GLN A 71 -6.16 16.40 -6.12
N ASP A 72 -4.86 16.54 -6.03
CA ASP A 72 -3.97 16.62 -7.20
C ASP A 72 -2.84 15.63 -7.10
N VAL A 73 -2.36 15.16 -8.27
CA VAL A 73 -1.17 14.31 -8.31
C VAL A 73 0.02 15.05 -7.75
N LEU A 74 0.95 14.31 -7.16
CA LEU A 74 2.19 14.87 -6.69
C LEU A 74 3.22 14.86 -7.82
N ALA A 75 3.74 16.04 -8.17
CA ALA A 75 4.77 16.15 -9.19
C ALA A 75 6.10 15.60 -8.69
N THR A 76 6.44 15.89 -7.44
CA THR A 76 7.64 15.38 -6.78
C THR A 76 7.34 15.14 -5.31
N ALA A 77 8.05 14.19 -4.71
CA ALA A 77 7.98 13.93 -3.29
C ALA A 77 9.41 13.88 -2.76
N HIS A 78 9.88 15.01 -2.22
CA HIS A 78 11.26 15.15 -1.78
C HIS A 78 11.63 14.09 -0.73
N GLY A 79 12.73 13.39 -0.99
CA GLY A 79 13.19 12.32 -0.10
C GLY A 79 12.51 10.97 -0.32
N TRP A 80 11.57 10.90 -1.27
CA TRP A 80 10.88 9.67 -1.62
C TRP A 80 11.23 9.23 -3.03
N GLU A 81 11.31 7.93 -3.25
CA GLU A 81 11.43 7.32 -4.56
C GLU A 81 10.04 6.86 -5.02
N MET A 82 9.60 7.33 -6.18
CA MET A 82 8.35 6.83 -6.75
C MET A 82 8.62 5.49 -7.42
N ILE A 83 8.02 4.43 -6.90
CA ILE A 83 8.21 3.08 -7.43
C ILE A 83 7.14 2.67 -8.43
N GLY A 84 6.08 3.46 -8.56
CA GLY A 84 5.06 3.23 -9.57
C GLY A 84 3.95 4.27 -9.54
N ALA A 85 3.26 4.39 -10.67
CA ALA A 85 2.08 5.22 -10.82
C ALA A 85 1.08 4.46 -11.70
N TYR A 86 -0.17 4.37 -11.22
CA TYR A 86 -1.16 3.49 -11.83
C TYR A 86 -2.55 4.11 -11.84
N ARG A 87 -3.36 3.71 -12.82
CA ARG A 87 -4.80 3.91 -12.71
C ARG A 87 -5.33 2.86 -11.74
N TYR A 88 -6.13 3.31 -10.80
CA TYR A 88 -6.72 2.45 -9.78
C TYR A 88 -8.23 2.59 -9.81
N VAL A 89 -8.93 1.49 -9.96
CA VAL A 89 -10.40 1.48 -9.96
C VAL A 89 -10.86 0.96 -8.62
N THR A 90 -11.65 1.77 -7.90
CA THR A 90 -12.19 1.36 -6.60
C THR A 90 -13.31 0.35 -6.79
N ARG A 91 -13.41 -0.60 -5.87
CA ARG A 91 -14.55 -1.53 -5.78
C ARG A 91 -15.56 -1.05 -4.77
N GLY A 92 -15.09 -0.81 -3.56
CA GLY A 92 -15.88 -0.30 -2.47
C GLY A 92 -15.57 1.17 -2.21
N ALA A 93 -15.80 1.61 -1.00
CA ALA A 93 -15.58 2.99 -0.59
C ALA A 93 -14.28 3.19 0.17
N ALA A 94 -13.59 2.12 0.55
CA ALA A 94 -12.40 2.20 1.39
C ALA A 94 -11.41 1.10 1.05
N VAL A 95 -10.14 1.41 1.23
CA VAL A 95 -9.04 0.46 1.03
C VAL A 95 -8.37 0.19 2.36
N GLU A 96 -7.97 -1.04 2.59
CA GLU A 96 -7.35 -1.48 3.83
C GLU A 96 -5.96 -2.07 3.58
N LEU A 97 -5.06 -1.83 4.51
CA LEU A 97 -3.69 -2.35 4.47
C LEU A 97 -3.66 -3.80 4.96
N TRP A 98 -3.00 -4.69 4.21
CA TRP A 98 -2.98 -6.12 4.48
C TRP A 98 -1.59 -6.71 4.46
N SER A 99 -1.33 -7.63 5.39
CA SER A 99 -0.18 -8.53 5.36
C SER A 99 -0.52 -9.76 4.52
N LEU A 100 0.51 -10.45 4.01
CA LEU A 100 0.31 -11.64 3.17
C LEU A 100 -0.40 -12.78 3.92
N PHE A 101 0.02 -13.07 5.14
CA PHE A 101 -0.52 -14.15 5.94
C PHE A 101 -1.23 -13.69 7.22
N SER A 102 -0.83 -12.55 7.77
CA SER A 102 -1.37 -12.05 9.04
C SER A 102 -2.69 -11.31 8.90
N GLY A 103 -3.13 -11.03 7.67
CA GLY A 103 -4.42 -10.39 7.44
C GLY A 103 -4.38 -8.87 7.53
N PRO A 104 -5.53 -8.25 7.84
CA PRO A 104 -5.63 -6.79 7.88
C PRO A 104 -4.79 -6.19 9.01
N ALA A 105 -4.16 -5.05 8.71
CA ALA A 105 -3.29 -4.34 9.63
C ALA A 105 -4.02 -3.29 10.49
N GLY A 106 -5.32 -3.12 10.27
CA GLY A 106 -6.10 -2.14 11.01
C GLY A 106 -5.95 -0.71 10.49
N VAL A 107 -5.46 -0.54 9.28
CA VAL A 107 -5.26 0.78 8.65
C VAL A 107 -6.17 0.85 7.43
N GLU A 108 -7.12 1.77 7.45
CA GLU A 108 -8.14 1.91 6.40
C GLU A 108 -8.26 3.37 5.96
N LEU A 109 -8.39 3.57 4.65
CA LEU A 109 -8.56 4.89 4.06
C LEU A 109 -9.83 4.92 3.20
N GLY A 110 -10.69 5.90 3.44
CA GLY A 110 -11.84 6.17 2.59
C GLY A 110 -11.40 6.74 1.25
N LEU A 111 -11.92 6.19 0.15
CA LEU A 111 -11.60 6.62 -1.21
C LEU A 111 -12.78 7.30 -1.91
N GLY A 112 -13.87 7.55 -1.19
CA GLY A 112 -15.05 8.19 -1.74
C GLY A 112 -16.04 7.17 -2.27
N GLU A 113 -16.41 7.27 -3.55
CA GLU A 113 -17.44 6.43 -4.15
C GLU A 113 -16.88 5.16 -4.76
N PRO A 114 -17.66 4.06 -4.71
CA PRO A 114 -17.29 2.83 -5.44
C PRO A 114 -17.16 3.06 -6.95
N GLN A 115 -16.37 2.25 -7.59
CA GLN A 115 -16.14 2.24 -9.04
C GLN A 115 -15.65 3.58 -9.59
N SER A 116 -14.93 4.33 -8.77
CA SER A 116 -14.25 5.54 -9.18
C SER A 116 -12.87 5.21 -9.77
N VAL A 117 -12.43 6.01 -10.71
CA VAL A 117 -11.09 5.88 -11.27
C VAL A 117 -10.19 6.91 -10.62
N LEU A 118 -9.16 6.41 -9.95
CA LEU A 118 -8.19 7.24 -9.25
C LEU A 118 -6.80 7.04 -9.86
N TRP A 119 -5.95 8.02 -9.60
CA TRP A 119 -4.52 7.90 -9.88
C TRP A 119 -3.83 7.49 -8.60
N LEU A 120 -3.06 6.42 -8.64
CA LEU A 120 -2.31 5.92 -7.48
C LEU A 120 -0.82 6.09 -7.73
N GLN A 121 -0.17 6.84 -6.85
CA GLN A 121 1.27 6.98 -6.83
C GLN A 121 1.79 6.25 -5.60
N ILE A 122 2.80 5.41 -5.79
CA ILE A 122 3.41 4.62 -4.71
C ILE A 122 4.83 5.08 -4.53
N PHE A 123 5.15 5.53 -3.32
CA PHE A 123 6.47 6.02 -2.93
C PHE A 123 7.08 5.12 -1.88
N ARG A 124 8.39 5.04 -1.91
CA ARG A 124 9.17 4.28 -0.94
C ARG A 124 10.39 5.09 -0.53
N ARG A 125 10.79 4.95 0.71
CA ARG A 125 12.05 5.50 1.18
C ARG A 125 12.60 4.64 2.32
N ARG A 126 13.90 4.79 2.58
CA ARG A 126 14.52 4.26 3.79
C ARG A 126 14.44 5.35 4.86
N PRO A 127 13.82 5.08 6.02
CA PRO A 127 13.75 6.08 7.07
C PRO A 127 15.13 6.50 7.55
N LYS A 128 15.29 7.77 7.90
CA LYS A 128 16.54 8.28 8.46
C LYS A 128 16.77 7.69 9.84
N GLY A 129 18.00 7.26 10.11
CA GLY A 129 18.36 6.70 11.40
C GLY A 129 17.90 5.27 11.60
N ALA A 130 17.42 4.62 10.53
CA ALA A 130 16.99 3.24 10.58
C ALA A 130 18.19 2.31 10.73
N LEU A 131 18.65 2.20 11.96
CA LEU A 131 19.49 1.08 12.37
C LEU A 131 18.55 0.13 13.08
N SER A 132 18.20 -0.96 12.42
CA SER A 132 17.38 -1.96 13.07
C SER A 132 18.18 -2.59 14.19
N SER A 133 17.98 -2.10 15.41
CA SER A 133 18.46 -2.80 16.58
C SER A 133 17.42 -3.85 16.92
N LYS A 134 17.77 -5.09 16.67
CA LYS A 134 16.97 -6.20 17.18
C LYS A 134 17.27 -6.35 18.65
N GLU A 135 16.26 -6.14 19.49
CA GLU A 135 16.38 -6.43 20.93
C GLU A 135 16.43 -7.93 21.18
N SER A 136 15.90 -8.71 20.23
CA SER A 136 15.88 -10.17 20.30
C SER A 136 16.09 -10.74 18.91
N PRO A 137 16.76 -11.90 18.76
CA PRO A 137 16.92 -12.55 17.46
C PRO A 137 15.59 -13.02 16.85
N PHE A 138 14.51 -13.04 17.66
CA PHE A 138 13.19 -13.42 17.18
C PHE A 138 12.34 -12.23 16.74
N ASP A 139 12.78 -11.00 17.02
CA ASP A 139 12.06 -9.81 16.62
C ASP A 139 12.32 -9.53 15.14
N LEU A 140 11.23 -9.16 14.40
CA LEU A 140 11.37 -8.71 13.04
C LEU A 140 11.98 -7.31 13.00
N PRO A 141 12.84 -7.02 12.02
CA PRO A 141 13.37 -5.68 11.86
C PRO A 141 12.26 -4.67 11.60
N GLU A 142 12.43 -3.46 12.11
CA GLU A 142 11.57 -2.32 11.83
C GLU A 142 12.37 -1.24 11.11
N ASP A 143 11.68 -0.31 10.48
CA ASP A 143 12.27 0.89 9.88
C ASP A 143 13.29 0.63 8.78
N LEU A 144 13.19 -0.52 8.09
CA LEU A 144 13.99 -0.80 6.92
C LEU A 144 13.46 -0.08 5.68
N GLU A 145 12.13 0.02 5.59
CA GLU A 145 11.44 0.65 4.48
C GLU A 145 10.19 1.36 4.99
N GLU A 146 9.87 2.42 4.30
CA GLU A 146 8.66 3.20 4.54
C GLU A 146 7.96 3.41 3.21
N TYR A 147 6.61 3.31 3.19
CA TYR A 147 5.79 3.41 1.99
C TYR A 147 4.74 4.49 2.13
N TRP A 148 4.41 5.12 1.01
CA TRP A 148 3.37 6.13 0.93
C TRP A 148 2.55 5.85 -0.33
N PHE A 149 1.27 5.54 -0.14
CA PHE A 149 0.29 5.34 -1.20
C PHE A 149 -0.56 6.60 -1.28
N TYR A 150 -0.43 7.30 -2.38
CA TYR A 150 -1.13 8.57 -2.58
C TYR A 150 -2.13 8.42 -3.71
N PHE A 151 -3.41 8.55 -3.37
CA PHE A 151 -4.52 8.49 -4.30
C PHE A 151 -5.01 9.89 -4.62
N SER A 152 -5.34 10.15 -5.88
CA SER A 152 -5.94 11.41 -6.31
C SER A 152 -6.94 11.14 -7.44
N PRO A 153 -7.91 12.06 -7.68
CA PRO A 153 -8.83 11.89 -8.78
C PRO A 153 -8.10 11.81 -10.11
N CYS A 154 -8.53 10.89 -10.96
CA CYS A 154 -8.02 10.78 -12.32
C CYS A 154 -8.79 11.77 -13.19
N ARG A 155 -8.10 12.77 -13.71
CA ARG A 155 -8.70 13.85 -14.51
C ARG A 155 -8.29 13.77 -15.97
#